data_524a790fbbc5285820eaae5bfb593c5b
#
_entry.id   524a790fbbc5285820eaae5bfb593c5b
#
_cell.length_a   1.000
_cell.length_b   1.000
_cell.length_c   1.000
_cell.angle_alpha   90.00
_cell.angle_beta   90.00
_cell.angle_gamma   90.00
#
_symmetry.space_group_name_H-M   'P 1'
#
loop_
_entity.id
_entity.type
_entity.pdbx_description
1 polymer ?
#
loop_
_entity_poly.entity_id
_entity_poly.type
_entity_poly.pdbx_seq_one_letter_code
_entity_poly.pdbx_strand_id
1 'polypeptide(L)'
;MWAAALPSMGWYNAGFPLSRGTTQAMFQNLSERLNQTLKTISGRGRLTEDNIKDTLREVRMALLEADVALPVVREFIKKVRERAVGTEVSKSLTPGQAFVKIVRTELEAAMGEANEALNLAAQPPAVIMMAGLQGAGKTTSVGKLAKHLKEKQKKSVMVVSADVYRPAAIKQLETLAEDVGATFFPSTIEQKPVDIANGAIAEAKKKFIDVVIVDTAGRLHVDGEMMNEIIALHSAINPVETLFTVDAMTGQDAANTAKAFNDALPLTGVILTKVDGDARGGAALSIRHITGKPIKFLGVGEKTDALEPFHPDRVASRILGMGDMLSLIEEVESKVDKDKAQKLATKLKKGEGFDLTDFREQLQQMNNMGGMMGMLEKLPGVGQLPPEALAQVQDDKMTKRMEAIINSMTPKERARPDIIKGSRKKRIAAGAGTTIQEVNKLLKQFTQMQKMMKKMKGGGMKKMMRNMGGMMPPGMKFPR
;
A
#
# COMPACT_ATOMS: atom_id res chain seq x y z
N MET A 1 -5.34 62.80 5.36
CA MET A 1 -4.02 62.71 4.68
C MET A 1 -3.22 61.57 5.33
N TRP A 2 -2.60 60.78 4.53
CA TRP A 2 -1.76 59.61 4.82
C TRP A 2 -2.52 58.27 5.04
N ALA A 3 -2.84 57.62 3.90
CA ALA A 3 -3.06 56.19 3.76
C ALA A 3 -1.69 55.56 3.39
N ALA A 4 -1.18 54.66 4.20
CA ALA A 4 -0.01 53.89 3.88
C ALA A 4 -0.43 52.50 3.39
N ALA A 5 -0.08 52.21 2.14
CA ALA A 5 -0.28 50.94 1.47
C ALA A 5 0.56 49.85 2.07
N LEU A 6 -0.07 48.71 2.39
CA LEU A 6 0.62 47.47 2.67
C LEU A 6 0.81 46.69 1.35
N PRO A 7 2.02 46.13 1.09
CA PRO A 7 2.23 45.32 -0.11
C PRO A 7 1.59 43.94 0.05
N SER A 8 0.84 43.53 -0.97
CA SER A 8 0.32 42.18 -1.14
C SER A 8 1.47 41.16 -1.27
N MET A 9 1.73 40.40 -0.21
CA MET A 9 2.55 39.22 -0.28
C MET A 9 1.79 38.13 -1.04
N GLY A 10 2.16 37.90 -2.29
CA GLY A 10 1.76 36.75 -3.07
C GLY A 10 2.30 35.48 -2.41
N TRP A 11 1.39 34.66 -1.91
CA TRP A 11 1.70 33.31 -1.52
C TRP A 11 2.03 32.51 -2.79
N TYR A 12 3.29 32.22 -2.97
CA TYR A 12 3.73 31.26 -3.94
C TYR A 12 3.06 29.92 -3.65
N ASN A 13 2.22 29.45 -4.56
CA ASN A 13 1.82 28.08 -4.69
C ASN A 13 3.09 27.24 -5.00
N ALA A 14 3.83 26.90 -3.98
CA ALA A 14 4.74 25.78 -4.04
C ALA A 14 3.89 24.53 -4.08
N GLY A 15 3.54 24.08 -5.28
CA GLY A 15 2.95 22.77 -5.51
C GLY A 15 3.92 21.72 -4.98
N PHE A 16 3.70 21.25 -3.75
CA PHE A 16 4.30 20.03 -3.28
C PHE A 16 3.89 18.92 -4.25
N PRO A 17 4.82 18.19 -4.84
CA PRO A 17 4.47 17.02 -5.60
C PRO A 17 3.77 16.08 -4.63
N LEU A 18 2.48 15.78 -4.88
CA LEU A 18 1.77 14.70 -4.25
C LEU A 18 2.52 13.41 -4.60
N SER A 19 3.52 13.07 -3.79
CA SER A 19 4.14 11.76 -3.85
C SER A 19 3.03 10.76 -3.51
N ARG A 20 2.68 9.93 -4.45
CA ARG A 20 1.90 8.72 -4.18
C ARG A 20 2.81 7.81 -3.37
N GLY A 21 2.84 8.04 -2.04
CA GLY A 21 3.55 7.23 -1.08
C GLY A 21 2.95 5.83 -1.08
N THR A 22 3.68 4.91 -1.64
CA THR A 22 3.44 3.48 -1.44
C THR A 22 4.05 3.09 -0.09
N THR A 23 3.65 1.97 0.48
CA THR A 23 4.24 1.34 1.68
C THR A 23 5.78 1.26 1.63
N GLN A 24 6.36 1.53 0.46
CA GLN A 24 7.79 1.59 0.19
C GLN A 24 8.48 2.75 0.93
N ALA A 25 7.83 3.92 1.07
CA ALA A 25 8.43 5.07 1.75
C ALA A 25 8.71 4.76 3.23
N MET A 26 7.84 4.01 3.91
CA MET A 26 7.96 3.67 5.33
C MET A 26 9.25 2.94 5.69
N PHE A 27 9.76 2.08 4.81
CA PHE A 27 10.93 1.25 5.10
C PHE A 27 12.16 1.63 4.28
N GLN A 28 12.12 2.70 3.49
CA GLN A 28 13.18 3.02 2.53
C GLN A 28 14.53 3.23 3.21
N ASN A 29 14.60 4.04 4.25
CA ASN A 29 15.83 4.31 5.00
C ASN A 29 16.38 3.04 5.65
N LEU A 30 15.51 2.24 6.28
CA LEU A 30 15.87 0.97 6.89
C LEU A 30 16.37 -0.02 5.83
N SER A 31 15.66 -0.10 4.70
CA SER A 31 16.00 -0.98 3.58
C SER A 31 17.36 -0.62 2.96
N GLU A 32 17.63 0.65 2.70
CA GLU A 32 18.90 1.09 2.12
C GLU A 32 20.08 0.74 3.02
N ARG A 33 19.98 1.01 4.33
CA ARG A 33 21.03 0.68 5.30
C ARG A 33 21.25 -0.80 5.46
N LEU A 34 20.18 -1.58 5.64
CA LEU A 34 20.30 -3.03 5.76
C LEU A 34 20.90 -3.65 4.50
N ASN A 35 20.49 -3.19 3.32
CA ASN A 35 21.04 -3.69 2.06
C ASN A 35 22.54 -3.38 1.89
N GLN A 36 22.98 -2.17 2.26
CA GLN A 36 24.40 -1.81 2.25
C GLN A 36 25.20 -2.71 3.20
N THR A 37 24.73 -2.86 4.42
CA THR A 37 25.36 -3.68 5.46
C THR A 37 25.45 -5.16 5.08
N LEU A 38 24.37 -5.71 4.54
CA LEU A 38 24.30 -7.15 4.19
C LEU A 38 25.20 -7.52 2.99
N LYS A 39 25.55 -6.54 2.14
CA LYS A 39 26.49 -6.73 1.02
C LYS A 39 27.95 -6.85 1.48
N THR A 40 28.28 -6.39 2.69
CA THR A 40 29.67 -6.39 3.19
C THR A 40 30.12 -7.73 3.79
N ILE A 41 29.20 -8.67 4.00
CA ILE A 41 29.54 -9.98 4.55
C ILE A 41 30.40 -10.75 3.54
N SER A 42 31.69 -10.89 3.87
CA SER A 42 32.68 -11.62 3.09
C SER A 42 33.01 -12.95 3.77
N GLY A 43 33.55 -13.89 3.01
CA GLY A 43 34.00 -15.18 3.50
C GLY A 43 33.47 -16.35 2.66
N ARG A 44 34.01 -17.55 2.93
CA ARG A 44 33.61 -18.82 2.31
C ARG A 44 33.32 -19.86 3.39
N GLY A 45 32.21 -20.55 3.25
CA GLY A 45 31.88 -21.75 4.02
C GLY A 45 30.92 -21.50 5.18
N ARG A 46 31.37 -21.06 6.34
CA ARG A 46 30.59 -21.03 7.59
C ARG A 46 30.38 -19.59 8.09
N LEU A 47 29.22 -19.30 8.66
CA LEU A 47 28.99 -18.08 9.44
C LEU A 47 29.64 -18.24 10.81
N THR A 48 30.57 -17.34 11.12
CA THR A 48 31.29 -17.31 12.43
C THR A 48 30.93 -16.05 13.17
N GLU A 49 31.12 -16.01 14.48
CA GLU A 49 30.84 -14.82 15.28
C GLU A 49 31.65 -13.61 14.80
N ASP A 50 32.91 -13.81 14.41
CA ASP A 50 33.78 -12.71 13.94
C ASP A 50 33.32 -12.12 12.60
N ASN A 51 32.90 -12.97 11.64
CA ASN A 51 32.50 -12.45 10.31
C ASN A 51 31.10 -11.83 10.25
N ILE A 52 30.28 -12.00 11.30
CA ILE A 52 28.95 -11.39 11.41
C ILE A 52 28.88 -10.26 12.45
N LYS A 53 29.91 -10.09 13.30
CA LYS A 53 29.90 -9.13 14.42
C LYS A 53 29.65 -7.70 13.98
N ASP A 54 30.39 -7.22 12.99
CA ASP A 54 30.23 -5.87 12.47
C ASP A 54 28.88 -5.69 11.78
N THR A 55 28.44 -6.70 11.02
CA THR A 55 27.12 -6.69 10.37
C THR A 55 26.00 -6.63 11.40
N LEU A 56 26.06 -7.42 12.49
CA LEU A 56 25.08 -7.36 13.58
C LEU A 56 25.04 -5.99 14.26
N ARG A 57 26.20 -5.34 14.40
CA ARG A 57 26.29 -3.98 14.94
C ARG A 57 25.55 -2.98 14.02
N GLU A 58 25.82 -3.03 12.72
CA GLU A 58 25.17 -2.17 11.74
C GLU A 58 23.66 -2.43 11.64
N VAL A 59 23.23 -3.69 11.63
CA VAL A 59 21.81 -4.06 11.68
C VAL A 59 21.13 -3.48 12.93
N ARG A 60 21.81 -3.56 14.10
CA ARG A 60 21.31 -2.95 15.33
C ARG A 60 21.14 -1.43 15.19
N MET A 61 22.14 -0.75 14.61
CA MET A 61 22.09 0.69 14.41
C MET A 61 20.95 1.07 13.45
N ALA A 62 20.78 0.35 12.34
CA ALA A 62 19.72 0.57 11.38
C ALA A 62 18.32 0.43 12.02
N LEU A 63 18.12 -0.57 12.88
CA LEU A 63 16.85 -0.75 13.60
C LEU A 63 16.59 0.37 14.61
N LEU A 64 17.62 0.83 15.33
CA LEU A 64 17.48 1.95 16.29
C LEU A 64 17.17 3.27 15.58
N GLU A 65 17.79 3.54 14.45
CA GLU A 65 17.51 4.72 13.62
C GLU A 65 16.13 4.67 12.96
N ALA A 66 15.62 3.46 12.74
CA ALA A 66 14.23 3.23 12.31
C ALA A 66 13.21 3.36 13.46
N ASP A 67 13.62 3.83 14.66
CA ASP A 67 12.79 3.98 15.85
C ASP A 67 12.19 2.66 16.37
N VAL A 68 12.87 1.53 16.16
CA VAL A 68 12.49 0.27 16.79
C VAL A 68 12.81 0.32 18.28
N ALA A 69 11.87 -0.08 19.13
CA ALA A 69 12.05 -0.09 20.57
C ALA A 69 13.27 -0.93 21.01
N LEU A 70 14.09 -0.40 21.91
CA LEU A 70 15.35 -1.01 22.33
C LEU A 70 15.22 -2.48 22.80
N PRO A 71 14.20 -2.88 23.58
CA PRO A 71 13.99 -4.27 23.95
C PRO A 71 13.83 -5.19 22.73
N VAL A 72 13.07 -4.74 21.73
CA VAL A 72 12.83 -5.48 20.48
C VAL A 72 14.12 -5.65 19.70
N VAL A 73 14.91 -4.57 19.57
CA VAL A 73 16.21 -4.62 18.88
C VAL A 73 17.16 -5.60 19.56
N ARG A 74 17.22 -5.61 20.91
CA ARG A 74 18.08 -6.54 21.66
C ARG A 74 17.69 -7.99 21.42
N GLU A 75 16.41 -8.29 21.51
CA GLU A 75 15.90 -9.64 21.29
C GLU A 75 16.12 -10.11 19.84
N PHE A 76 15.82 -9.23 18.88
CA PHE A 76 16.05 -9.50 17.46
C PHE A 76 17.51 -9.83 17.17
N ILE A 77 18.44 -8.99 17.60
CA ILE A 77 19.89 -9.21 17.39
C ILE A 77 20.35 -10.51 18.07
N LYS A 78 19.84 -10.82 19.27
CA LYS A 78 20.13 -12.06 19.96
C LYS A 78 19.68 -13.28 19.12
N LYS A 79 18.45 -13.30 18.64
CA LYS A 79 17.88 -14.39 17.82
C LYS A 79 18.63 -14.55 16.50
N VAL A 80 18.95 -13.45 15.81
CA VAL A 80 19.74 -13.49 14.57
C VAL A 80 21.12 -14.08 14.83
N ARG A 81 21.81 -13.66 15.91
CA ARG A 81 23.12 -14.20 16.30
C ARG A 81 23.04 -15.71 16.57
N GLU A 82 22.10 -16.14 17.41
CA GLU A 82 21.93 -17.57 17.79
C GLU A 82 21.68 -18.45 16.56
N ARG A 83 20.92 -17.98 15.59
CA ARG A 83 20.67 -18.74 14.36
C ARG A 83 21.82 -18.65 13.35
N ALA A 84 22.56 -17.57 13.33
CA ALA A 84 23.63 -17.36 12.35
C ALA A 84 24.91 -18.09 12.73
N VAL A 85 25.31 -18.05 14.02
CA VAL A 85 26.56 -18.66 14.49
C VAL A 85 26.51 -20.18 14.33
N GLY A 86 27.50 -20.70 13.63
CA GLY A 86 27.63 -22.16 13.41
C GLY A 86 26.82 -22.69 12.23
N THR A 87 26.00 -21.87 11.59
CA THR A 87 25.23 -22.29 10.39
C THR A 87 26.18 -22.61 9.24
N GLU A 88 26.11 -23.85 8.74
CA GLU A 88 26.81 -24.25 7.52
C GLU A 88 26.11 -23.66 6.30
N VAL A 89 26.87 -22.90 5.52
CA VAL A 89 26.35 -22.32 4.28
C VAL A 89 26.31 -23.41 3.22
N SER A 90 25.12 -23.67 2.68
CA SER A 90 24.97 -24.65 1.61
C SER A 90 25.85 -24.28 0.40
N LYS A 91 26.30 -25.27 -0.37
CA LYS A 91 27.16 -25.04 -1.57
C LYS A 91 26.50 -24.11 -2.61
N SER A 92 25.19 -23.88 -2.52
CA SER A 92 24.40 -23.05 -3.44
C SER A 92 24.23 -21.60 -2.98
N LEU A 93 24.65 -21.23 -1.75
CA LEU A 93 24.48 -19.90 -1.18
C LEU A 93 25.84 -19.30 -0.78
N THR A 94 25.95 -17.98 -0.84
CA THR A 94 27.05 -17.25 -0.20
C THR A 94 26.74 -17.02 1.28
N PRO A 95 27.74 -16.81 2.16
CA PRO A 95 27.50 -16.46 3.57
C PRO A 95 26.55 -15.26 3.74
N GLY A 96 26.72 -14.21 2.92
CA GLY A 96 25.81 -13.07 2.91
C GLY A 96 24.37 -13.45 2.60
N GLN A 97 24.12 -14.29 1.60
CA GLN A 97 22.77 -14.78 1.27
C GLN A 97 22.16 -15.61 2.37
N ALA A 98 22.96 -16.47 3.03
CA ALA A 98 22.50 -17.24 4.17
C ALA A 98 22.13 -16.34 5.36
N PHE A 99 22.93 -15.31 5.63
CA PHE A 99 22.65 -14.32 6.67
C PHE A 99 21.39 -13.49 6.37
N VAL A 100 21.23 -13.02 5.13
CA VAL A 100 20.01 -12.32 4.67
C VAL A 100 18.75 -13.18 4.90
N LYS A 101 18.83 -14.47 4.60
CA LYS A 101 17.71 -15.40 4.85
C LYS A 101 17.38 -15.50 6.34
N ILE A 102 18.38 -15.55 7.22
CA ILE A 102 18.17 -15.59 8.67
C ILE A 102 17.51 -14.28 9.14
N VAL A 103 18.05 -13.13 8.73
CA VAL A 103 17.48 -11.80 9.07
C VAL A 103 16.03 -11.69 8.59
N ARG A 104 15.73 -12.17 7.38
CA ARG A 104 14.37 -12.19 6.84
C ARG A 104 13.43 -13.00 7.74
N THR A 105 13.81 -14.22 8.08
CA THR A 105 12.99 -15.10 8.92
C THR A 105 12.73 -14.49 10.31
N GLU A 106 13.75 -13.83 10.90
CA GLU A 106 13.56 -13.14 12.18
C GLU A 106 12.71 -11.88 12.07
N LEU A 107 12.78 -11.12 10.96
CA LEU A 107 11.86 -10.00 10.70
C LEU A 107 10.41 -10.48 10.56
N GLU A 108 10.20 -11.56 9.79
CA GLU A 108 8.87 -12.16 9.64
C GLU A 108 8.32 -12.60 11.00
N ALA A 109 9.11 -13.32 11.80
CA ALA A 109 8.71 -13.76 13.14
C ALA A 109 8.44 -12.60 14.11
N ALA A 110 9.20 -11.50 14.04
CA ALA A 110 9.00 -10.31 14.87
C ALA A 110 7.72 -9.57 14.53
N MET A 111 7.30 -9.58 13.26
CA MET A 111 6.07 -8.93 12.78
C MET A 111 4.82 -9.84 12.84
N GLY A 112 5.01 -11.15 13.03
CA GLY A 112 3.98 -12.17 12.91
C GLY A 112 4.23 -13.05 11.68
N GLU A 113 4.02 -14.35 11.79
CA GLU A 113 4.37 -15.32 10.73
C GLU A 113 3.48 -15.21 9.49
N ALA A 114 2.22 -14.75 9.67
CA ALA A 114 1.23 -14.63 8.59
C ALA A 114 0.28 -13.46 8.84
N ASN A 115 -0.45 -13.08 7.78
CA ASN A 115 -1.57 -12.14 7.93
C ASN A 115 -2.69 -12.76 8.76
N GLU A 116 -3.13 -12.04 9.79
CA GLU A 116 -4.28 -12.41 10.60
C GLU A 116 -5.50 -11.58 10.15
N ALA A 117 -6.41 -12.21 9.42
CA ALA A 117 -7.64 -11.59 8.94
C ALA A 117 -8.58 -11.20 10.09
N LEU A 118 -9.58 -10.36 9.80
CA LEU A 118 -10.66 -10.06 10.74
C LEU A 118 -11.47 -11.32 11.07
N ASN A 119 -11.74 -11.51 12.34
CA ASN A 119 -12.66 -12.55 12.77
C ASN A 119 -14.10 -11.97 12.81
N LEU A 120 -14.88 -12.23 11.78
CA LEU A 120 -16.29 -11.82 11.69
C LEU A 120 -17.24 -12.99 11.93
N ALA A 121 -16.74 -14.09 12.49
CA ALA A 121 -17.54 -15.30 12.78
C ALA A 121 -18.39 -15.07 14.05
N ALA A 122 -19.41 -14.23 13.90
CA ALA A 122 -20.38 -13.93 14.94
C ALA A 122 -21.78 -13.86 14.33
N GLN A 123 -22.80 -13.93 15.20
CA GLN A 123 -24.18 -13.68 14.78
C GLN A 123 -24.30 -12.20 14.33
N PRO A 124 -24.80 -11.94 13.11
CA PRO A 124 -24.91 -10.57 12.62
C PRO A 124 -25.78 -9.66 13.51
N PRO A 125 -25.37 -8.40 13.67
CA PRO A 125 -24.16 -7.79 13.11
C PRO A 125 -22.91 -8.14 13.90
N ALA A 126 -21.80 -8.44 13.20
CA ALA A 126 -20.49 -8.47 13.82
C ALA A 126 -20.07 -7.03 14.20
N VAL A 127 -19.76 -6.78 15.45
CA VAL A 127 -19.42 -5.44 15.95
C VAL A 127 -17.91 -5.28 15.97
N ILE A 128 -17.40 -4.24 15.29
CA ILE A 128 -16.00 -3.85 15.30
C ILE A 128 -15.88 -2.51 16.02
N MET A 129 -15.02 -2.41 17.04
CA MET A 129 -14.74 -1.18 17.74
C MET A 129 -13.37 -0.64 17.32
N MET A 130 -13.30 0.65 16.96
CA MET A 130 -12.06 1.35 16.64
C MET A 130 -11.59 2.15 17.84
N ALA A 131 -10.36 1.90 18.32
CA ALA A 131 -9.74 2.59 19.42
C ALA A 131 -8.43 3.27 19.01
N GLY A 132 -8.01 4.32 19.73
CA GLY A 132 -6.75 5.02 19.49
C GLY A 132 -6.81 6.50 19.80
N LEU A 133 -5.66 7.19 19.74
CA LEU A 133 -5.54 8.62 20.04
C LEU A 133 -6.16 9.50 18.95
N GLN A 134 -6.33 10.78 19.27
CA GLN A 134 -6.72 11.80 18.32
C GLN A 134 -5.65 11.93 17.22
N GLY A 135 -6.08 12.07 15.97
CA GLY A 135 -5.16 12.18 14.83
C GLY A 135 -4.53 10.85 14.38
N ALA A 136 -4.77 9.74 15.08
CA ALA A 136 -4.28 8.41 14.66
C ALA A 136 -4.98 7.85 13.39
N GLY A 137 -5.98 8.54 12.85
CA GLY A 137 -6.66 8.11 11.63
C GLY A 137 -7.82 7.14 11.84
N LYS A 138 -8.44 7.07 13.03
CA LYS A 138 -9.59 6.18 13.32
C LYS A 138 -10.73 6.36 12.32
N THR A 139 -11.33 7.55 12.27
CA THR A 139 -12.49 7.85 11.41
C THR A 139 -12.21 7.54 9.94
N THR A 140 -11.03 7.91 9.44
CA THR A 140 -10.62 7.58 8.06
C THR A 140 -10.47 6.07 7.88
N SER A 141 -9.94 5.36 8.88
CA SER A 141 -9.80 3.90 8.86
C SER A 141 -11.15 3.20 8.89
N VAL A 142 -12.16 3.74 9.58
CA VAL A 142 -13.55 3.23 9.53
C VAL A 142 -14.07 3.25 8.09
N GLY A 143 -13.96 4.39 7.38
CA GLY A 143 -14.39 4.49 6.00
C GLY A 143 -13.66 3.51 5.06
N LYS A 144 -12.33 3.40 5.21
CA LYS A 144 -11.50 2.46 4.45
C LYS A 144 -11.88 1.00 4.71
N LEU A 145 -12.08 0.66 5.99
CA LEU A 145 -12.45 -0.68 6.40
C LEU A 145 -13.85 -1.04 5.91
N ALA A 146 -14.81 -0.11 5.99
CA ALA A 146 -16.13 -0.28 5.44
C ALA A 146 -16.10 -0.59 3.94
N LYS A 147 -15.30 0.17 3.17
CA LYS A 147 -15.08 -0.09 1.74
C LYS A 147 -14.47 -1.45 1.50
N HIS A 148 -13.42 -1.81 2.24
CA HIS A 148 -12.75 -3.11 2.13
C HIS A 148 -13.73 -4.28 2.36
N LEU A 149 -14.53 -4.21 3.41
CA LEU A 149 -15.53 -5.23 3.75
C LEU A 149 -16.61 -5.35 2.65
N LYS A 150 -17.10 -4.23 2.13
CA LYS A 150 -18.07 -4.21 1.05
C LYS A 150 -17.52 -4.78 -0.26
N GLU A 151 -16.38 -4.28 -0.71
CA GLU A 151 -15.85 -4.62 -2.04
C GLU A 151 -15.18 -5.98 -2.07
N LYS A 152 -14.41 -6.35 -1.04
CA LYS A 152 -13.63 -7.58 -1.00
C LYS A 152 -14.38 -8.74 -0.36
N GLN A 153 -15.16 -8.47 0.69
CA GLN A 153 -15.87 -9.53 1.44
C GLN A 153 -17.37 -9.56 1.17
N LYS A 154 -17.88 -8.61 0.36
CA LYS A 154 -19.31 -8.53 -0.03
C LYS A 154 -20.26 -8.43 1.17
N LYS A 155 -19.81 -7.76 2.24
CA LYS A 155 -20.59 -7.53 3.47
C LYS A 155 -21.39 -6.24 3.39
N SER A 156 -22.58 -6.22 3.95
CA SER A 156 -23.31 -4.98 4.27
C SER A 156 -22.72 -4.38 5.53
N VAL A 157 -22.43 -3.07 5.51
CA VAL A 157 -21.73 -2.39 6.60
C VAL A 157 -22.50 -1.16 7.04
N MET A 158 -22.67 -1.01 8.36
CA MET A 158 -23.11 0.20 9.01
C MET A 158 -21.95 0.81 9.79
N VAL A 159 -21.82 2.11 9.75
CA VAL A 159 -20.84 2.87 10.53
C VAL A 159 -21.54 3.86 11.44
N VAL A 160 -20.99 4.07 12.63
CA VAL A 160 -21.52 4.99 13.63
C VAL A 160 -20.39 5.71 14.35
N SER A 161 -20.56 7.02 14.60
CA SER A 161 -19.62 7.79 15.43
C SER A 161 -20.14 7.89 16.86
N ALA A 162 -19.35 7.34 17.79
CA ALA A 162 -19.48 7.55 19.22
C ALA A 162 -18.57 8.68 19.75
N ASP A 163 -17.94 9.46 18.85
CA ASP A 163 -17.14 10.65 19.18
C ASP A 163 -18.07 11.87 19.34
N VAL A 164 -18.67 12.00 20.51
CA VAL A 164 -19.59 13.10 20.85
C VAL A 164 -18.86 14.41 21.17
N TYR A 165 -17.53 14.40 21.28
CA TYR A 165 -16.75 15.59 21.61
C TYR A 165 -16.41 16.45 20.38
N ARG A 166 -16.53 15.87 19.19
CA ARG A 166 -16.15 16.52 17.94
C ARG A 166 -17.25 16.42 16.88
N PRO A 167 -18.12 17.44 16.77
CA PRO A 167 -19.20 17.45 15.75
C PRO A 167 -18.69 17.23 14.35
N ALA A 168 -17.49 17.77 14.04
CA ALA A 168 -16.85 17.59 12.75
C ALA A 168 -16.49 16.12 12.45
N ALA A 169 -16.19 15.29 13.46
CA ALA A 169 -15.89 13.87 13.26
C ALA A 169 -17.15 13.09 12.87
N ILE A 170 -18.31 13.41 13.44
CA ILE A 170 -19.60 12.82 13.08
C ILE A 170 -19.89 13.12 11.59
N LYS A 171 -19.77 14.38 11.19
CA LYS A 171 -20.00 14.81 9.80
C LYS A 171 -19.00 14.22 8.83
N GLN A 172 -17.74 14.11 9.24
CA GLN A 172 -16.70 13.44 8.45
C GLN A 172 -17.03 11.97 8.18
N LEU A 173 -17.49 11.25 9.22
CA LEU A 173 -17.85 9.84 9.07
C LEU A 173 -19.09 9.66 8.19
N GLU A 174 -20.09 10.56 8.31
CA GLU A 174 -21.26 10.57 7.42
C GLU A 174 -20.85 10.70 5.96
N THR A 175 -20.02 11.70 5.63
CA THR A 175 -19.50 11.89 4.26
C THR A 175 -18.71 10.67 3.77
N LEU A 176 -17.85 10.09 4.60
CA LEU A 176 -17.11 8.88 4.25
C LEU A 176 -18.04 7.69 4.00
N ALA A 177 -19.10 7.56 4.80
CA ALA A 177 -20.09 6.49 4.61
C ALA A 177 -20.82 6.62 3.27
N GLU A 178 -21.21 7.84 2.89
CA GLU A 178 -21.81 8.14 1.59
C GLU A 178 -20.85 7.80 0.44
N ASP A 179 -19.59 8.23 0.52
CA ASP A 179 -18.56 8.00 -0.50
C ASP A 179 -18.32 6.51 -0.76
N VAL A 180 -18.33 5.68 0.29
CA VAL A 180 -18.12 4.23 0.16
C VAL A 180 -19.42 3.45 0.05
N GLY A 181 -20.58 4.13 0.13
CA GLY A 181 -21.91 3.56 0.09
C GLY A 181 -22.21 2.65 1.29
N ALA A 182 -21.64 2.91 2.45
CA ALA A 182 -22.00 2.26 3.73
C ALA A 182 -23.21 2.93 4.35
N THR A 183 -23.94 2.21 5.20
CA THR A 183 -25.05 2.81 5.97
C THR A 183 -24.48 3.63 7.12
N PHE A 184 -24.83 4.89 7.21
CA PHE A 184 -24.50 5.73 8.37
C PHE A 184 -25.64 5.69 9.38
N PHE A 185 -25.29 5.49 10.67
CA PHE A 185 -26.24 5.65 11.78
C PHE A 185 -26.05 7.04 12.37
N PRO A 186 -27.08 7.91 12.34
CA PRO A 186 -26.96 9.28 12.84
C PRO A 186 -26.76 9.33 14.35
N SER A 187 -25.85 10.20 14.79
CA SER A 187 -25.57 10.48 16.20
C SER A 187 -25.44 11.97 16.43
N THR A 188 -25.65 12.41 17.67
CA THR A 188 -25.51 13.81 18.08
C THR A 188 -24.63 13.92 19.32
N ILE A 189 -24.11 15.13 19.57
CA ILE A 189 -23.22 15.40 20.70
C ILE A 189 -23.91 15.37 22.05
N GLU A 190 -25.24 15.40 22.12
CA GLU A 190 -26.03 15.33 23.36
C GLU A 190 -26.25 13.88 23.81
N GLN A 191 -25.98 12.91 22.97
CA GLN A 191 -26.18 11.50 23.26
C GLN A 191 -24.98 10.92 24.02
N LYS A 192 -25.20 9.84 24.76
CA LYS A 192 -24.09 9.09 25.36
C LYS A 192 -23.49 8.11 24.36
N PRO A 193 -22.14 7.93 24.28
CA PRO A 193 -21.47 7.00 23.39
C PRO A 193 -22.05 5.58 23.43
N VAL A 194 -22.36 5.07 24.60
CA VAL A 194 -22.94 3.73 24.78
C VAL A 194 -24.34 3.62 24.17
N ASP A 195 -25.20 4.64 24.34
CA ASP A 195 -26.55 4.65 23.80
C ASP A 195 -26.54 4.73 22.28
N ILE A 196 -25.63 5.53 21.72
CA ILE A 196 -25.39 5.62 20.26
C ILE A 196 -25.03 4.26 19.69
N ALA A 197 -24.03 3.61 20.28
CA ALA A 197 -23.54 2.33 19.77
C ALA A 197 -24.58 1.21 19.88
N ASN A 198 -25.30 1.13 21.01
CA ASN A 198 -26.39 0.16 21.20
C ASN A 198 -27.55 0.43 20.23
N GLY A 199 -27.90 1.69 19.98
CA GLY A 199 -28.90 2.11 18.99
C GLY A 199 -28.51 1.67 17.57
N ALA A 200 -27.26 1.88 17.20
CA ALA A 200 -26.74 1.45 15.90
C ALA A 200 -26.80 -0.09 15.73
N ILE A 201 -26.42 -0.83 16.76
CA ILE A 201 -26.48 -2.31 16.75
C ILE A 201 -27.93 -2.79 16.63
N ALA A 202 -28.85 -2.17 17.37
CA ALA A 202 -30.28 -2.51 17.30
C ALA A 202 -30.87 -2.23 15.92
N GLU A 203 -30.50 -1.10 15.31
CA GLU A 203 -30.95 -0.73 13.98
C GLU A 203 -30.32 -1.64 12.90
N ALA A 204 -29.05 -2.00 13.05
CA ALA A 204 -28.35 -2.93 12.17
C ALA A 204 -29.00 -4.32 12.17
N LYS A 205 -29.45 -4.81 13.33
CA LYS A 205 -30.23 -6.06 13.44
C LYS A 205 -31.53 -6.00 12.64
N LYS A 206 -32.27 -4.88 12.74
CA LYS A 206 -33.53 -4.68 12.00
C LYS A 206 -33.31 -4.63 10.50
N LYS A 207 -32.18 -4.04 10.06
CA LYS A 207 -31.84 -3.90 8.64
C LYS A 207 -31.03 -5.08 8.08
N PHE A 208 -30.81 -6.13 8.85
CA PHE A 208 -30.01 -7.30 8.44
C PHE A 208 -28.61 -6.93 7.95
N ILE A 209 -27.97 -5.97 8.64
CA ILE A 209 -26.59 -5.57 8.34
C ILE A 209 -25.62 -6.61 8.89
N ASP A 210 -24.60 -6.97 8.10
CA ASP A 210 -23.60 -7.97 8.51
C ASP A 210 -22.62 -7.45 9.55
N VAL A 211 -22.17 -6.17 9.41
CA VAL A 211 -21.11 -5.59 10.23
C VAL A 211 -21.46 -4.18 10.69
N VAL A 212 -21.23 -3.87 11.97
CA VAL A 212 -21.27 -2.53 12.51
C VAL A 212 -19.88 -2.10 12.93
N ILE A 213 -19.41 -0.94 12.45
CA ILE A 213 -18.13 -0.37 12.85
C ILE A 213 -18.40 0.87 13.71
N VAL A 214 -17.90 0.85 14.94
CA VAL A 214 -18.06 1.92 15.93
C VAL A 214 -16.77 2.75 15.97
N ASP A 215 -16.83 4.01 15.52
CA ASP A 215 -15.75 4.99 15.67
C ASP A 215 -15.81 5.61 17.06
N THR A 216 -14.73 5.54 17.83
CA THR A 216 -14.69 6.09 19.20
C THR A 216 -13.98 7.44 19.24
N ALA A 217 -14.27 8.21 20.30
CA ALA A 217 -13.53 9.42 20.61
C ALA A 217 -12.02 9.13 20.77
N GLY A 218 -11.19 10.12 20.49
CA GLY A 218 -9.77 10.08 20.78
C GLY A 218 -9.35 11.38 21.43
N ARG A 219 -8.52 11.30 22.47
CA ARG A 219 -7.86 12.46 23.09
C ARG A 219 -6.41 12.54 22.61
N LEU A 220 -5.74 13.65 22.90
CA LEU A 220 -4.35 13.88 22.48
C LEU A 220 -3.36 12.92 23.16
N HIS A 221 -3.68 12.47 24.37
CA HIS A 221 -2.87 11.53 25.15
C HIS A 221 -3.78 10.59 25.94
N VAL A 222 -3.21 9.52 26.43
CA VAL A 222 -3.91 8.54 27.28
C VAL A 222 -4.19 9.18 28.63
N ASP A 223 -5.46 9.28 29.00
CA ASP A 223 -5.92 9.71 30.33
C ASP A 223 -6.96 8.75 30.87
N GLY A 224 -7.19 8.81 32.22
CA GLY A 224 -8.06 7.89 32.92
C GLY A 224 -9.54 8.01 32.53
N GLU A 225 -10.03 9.21 32.20
CA GLU A 225 -11.42 9.43 31.80
C GLU A 225 -11.70 8.79 30.45
N MET A 226 -10.82 9.03 29.47
CA MET A 226 -10.94 8.42 28.13
C MET A 226 -10.92 6.90 28.21
N MET A 227 -9.98 6.35 29.01
CA MET A 227 -9.87 4.90 29.14
C MET A 227 -11.11 4.29 29.78
N ASN A 228 -11.68 4.92 30.82
CA ASN A 228 -12.92 4.47 31.47
C ASN A 228 -14.11 4.52 30.48
N GLU A 229 -14.22 5.57 29.66
CA GLU A 229 -15.28 5.69 28.66
C GLU A 229 -15.18 4.58 27.62
N ILE A 230 -13.98 4.34 27.09
CA ILE A 230 -13.75 3.30 26.08
C ILE A 230 -13.98 1.90 26.66
N ILE A 231 -13.58 1.65 27.93
CA ILE A 231 -13.83 0.38 28.62
C ILE A 231 -15.34 0.18 28.81
N ALA A 232 -16.06 1.22 29.23
CA ALA A 232 -17.52 1.15 29.42
C ALA A 232 -18.23 0.87 28.08
N LEU A 233 -17.81 1.55 26.99
CA LEU A 233 -18.34 1.33 25.67
C LEU A 233 -18.06 -0.11 25.19
N HIS A 234 -16.81 -0.57 25.32
CA HIS A 234 -16.40 -1.94 24.96
C HIS A 234 -17.28 -2.98 25.70
N SER A 235 -17.42 -2.81 27.00
CA SER A 235 -18.22 -3.74 27.82
C SER A 235 -19.70 -3.76 27.44
N ALA A 236 -20.24 -2.61 27.00
CA ALA A 236 -21.64 -2.50 26.61
C ALA A 236 -21.95 -3.14 25.25
N ILE A 237 -21.02 -3.03 24.28
CA ILE A 237 -21.25 -3.52 22.91
C ILE A 237 -20.63 -4.89 22.63
N ASN A 238 -19.73 -5.37 23.49
CA ASN A 238 -19.02 -6.65 23.38
C ASN A 238 -18.54 -6.94 21.94
N PRO A 239 -17.62 -6.14 21.41
CA PRO A 239 -17.21 -6.24 20.01
C PRO A 239 -16.46 -7.55 19.75
N VAL A 240 -16.63 -8.14 18.56
CA VAL A 240 -15.87 -9.32 18.13
C VAL A 240 -14.45 -8.93 17.70
N GLU A 241 -14.27 -7.67 17.29
CA GLU A 241 -12.96 -7.09 16.97
C GLU A 241 -12.81 -5.73 17.66
N THR A 242 -11.71 -5.56 18.37
CA THR A 242 -11.28 -4.29 18.94
C THR A 242 -9.96 -3.91 18.28
N LEU A 243 -10.02 -2.98 17.33
CA LEU A 243 -8.89 -2.60 16.50
C LEU A 243 -8.25 -1.32 17.03
N PHE A 244 -6.99 -1.40 17.39
CA PHE A 244 -6.22 -0.24 17.80
C PHE A 244 -5.62 0.45 16.56
N THR A 245 -6.00 1.70 16.35
CA THR A 245 -5.48 2.53 15.25
C THR A 245 -4.37 3.42 15.76
N VAL A 246 -3.22 3.35 15.13
CA VAL A 246 -2.02 4.09 15.53
C VAL A 246 -1.28 4.66 14.34
N ASP A 247 -0.72 5.86 14.53
CA ASP A 247 0.08 6.57 13.54
C ASP A 247 1.51 6.00 13.50
N ALA A 248 1.93 5.51 12.34
CA ALA A 248 3.27 4.94 12.12
C ALA A 248 4.40 5.98 12.29
N MET A 249 4.10 7.27 12.16
CA MET A 249 5.08 8.35 12.27
C MET A 249 5.44 8.69 13.72
N THR A 250 4.68 8.21 14.70
CA THR A 250 4.92 8.51 16.12
C THR A 250 6.03 7.64 16.76
N GLY A 251 6.64 6.74 16.00
CA GLY A 251 7.81 5.96 16.43
C GLY A 251 7.59 5.18 17.73
N GLN A 252 8.42 5.41 18.74
CA GLN A 252 8.33 4.72 20.03
C GLN A 252 7.06 5.09 20.84
N ASP A 253 6.51 6.28 20.65
CA ASP A 253 5.27 6.68 21.34
C ASP A 253 4.08 5.83 20.85
N ALA A 254 4.10 5.38 19.59
CA ALA A 254 3.13 4.41 19.10
C ALA A 254 3.13 3.13 19.94
N ALA A 255 4.30 2.62 20.29
CA ALA A 255 4.45 1.40 21.07
C ALA A 255 4.00 1.58 22.53
N ASN A 256 4.33 2.70 23.16
CA ASN A 256 3.89 3.04 24.51
C ASN A 256 2.37 3.19 24.59
N THR A 257 1.79 3.89 23.61
CA THR A 257 0.33 4.06 23.52
C THR A 257 -0.36 2.72 23.28
N ALA A 258 0.16 1.90 22.36
CA ALA A 258 -0.38 0.57 22.09
C ALA A 258 -0.37 -0.31 23.35
N LYS A 259 0.68 -0.23 24.17
CA LYS A 259 0.76 -0.93 25.45
C LYS A 259 -0.36 -0.49 26.39
N ALA A 260 -0.54 0.81 26.59
CA ALA A 260 -1.58 1.34 27.49
C ALA A 260 -2.99 0.88 27.07
N PHE A 261 -3.30 0.93 25.77
CA PHE A 261 -4.58 0.43 25.27
C PHE A 261 -4.72 -1.09 25.40
N ASN A 262 -3.65 -1.85 25.18
CA ASN A 262 -3.67 -3.31 25.33
C ASN A 262 -3.81 -3.77 26.78
N ASP A 263 -3.27 -3.00 27.72
CA ASP A 263 -3.43 -3.27 29.16
C ASP A 263 -4.86 -3.00 29.64
N ALA A 264 -5.58 -2.07 28.99
CA ALA A 264 -6.93 -1.66 29.35
C ALA A 264 -8.06 -2.36 28.58
N LEU A 265 -7.79 -2.79 27.35
CA LEU A 265 -8.78 -3.38 26.44
C LEU A 265 -8.27 -4.70 25.85
N PRO A 266 -9.15 -5.69 25.63
CA PRO A 266 -8.79 -6.91 24.91
C PRO A 266 -8.66 -6.63 23.43
N LEU A 267 -7.56 -5.98 23.01
CA LEU A 267 -7.30 -5.70 21.60
C LEU A 267 -7.23 -7.00 20.81
N THR A 268 -7.79 -7.01 19.61
CA THR A 268 -7.74 -8.16 18.67
C THR A 268 -6.78 -7.93 17.51
N GLY A 269 -6.42 -6.68 17.26
CA GLY A 269 -5.49 -6.32 16.20
C GLY A 269 -5.19 -4.83 16.14
N VAL A 270 -4.26 -4.50 15.25
CA VAL A 270 -3.77 -3.12 15.06
C VAL A 270 -3.94 -2.71 13.60
N ILE A 271 -4.32 -1.45 13.40
CA ILE A 271 -4.25 -0.76 12.10
C ILE A 271 -3.14 0.29 12.19
N LEU A 272 -2.11 0.13 11.39
CA LEU A 272 -1.01 1.08 11.32
C LEU A 272 -1.29 2.07 10.20
N THR A 273 -1.45 3.35 10.53
CA THR A 273 -1.82 4.41 9.58
C THR A 273 -0.63 5.28 9.18
N LYS A 274 -0.82 6.08 8.14
CA LYS A 274 0.15 7.06 7.63
C LYS A 274 1.51 6.42 7.27
N VAL A 275 1.48 5.19 6.80
CA VAL A 275 2.71 4.48 6.40
C VAL A 275 3.28 5.00 5.07
N ASP A 276 2.53 5.83 4.36
CA ASP A 276 2.92 6.58 3.17
C ASP A 276 3.70 7.87 3.48
N GLY A 277 3.74 8.29 4.75
CA GLY A 277 4.53 9.41 5.22
C GLY A 277 6.00 9.05 5.45
N ASP A 278 6.75 9.96 6.08
CA ASP A 278 8.15 9.74 6.48
C ASP A 278 8.24 8.85 7.73
N ALA A 279 7.57 7.70 7.70
CA ALA A 279 7.60 6.73 8.78
C ALA A 279 8.86 5.86 8.67
N ARG A 280 9.61 5.75 9.79
CA ARG A 280 10.88 5.00 9.82
C ARG A 280 10.70 3.48 9.87
N GLY A 281 9.46 3.01 10.01
CA GLY A 281 9.11 1.58 9.97
C GLY A 281 9.23 0.82 11.29
N GLY A 282 9.89 1.38 12.30
CA GLY A 282 10.12 0.71 13.59
C GLY A 282 8.85 0.44 14.39
N ALA A 283 7.80 1.23 14.17
CA ALA A 283 6.51 1.06 14.83
C ALA A 283 5.93 -0.34 14.57
N ALA A 284 6.02 -0.86 13.34
CA ALA A 284 5.49 -2.18 12.99
C ALA A 284 6.13 -3.32 13.80
N LEU A 285 7.47 -3.27 13.95
CA LEU A 285 8.22 -4.26 14.73
C LEU A 285 7.93 -4.12 16.24
N SER A 286 7.83 -2.89 16.72
CA SER A 286 7.69 -2.60 18.16
C SER A 286 6.28 -2.91 18.69
N ILE A 287 5.24 -2.54 17.96
CA ILE A 287 3.85 -2.71 18.39
C ILE A 287 3.50 -4.19 18.55
N ARG A 288 3.82 -5.02 17.57
CA ARG A 288 3.56 -6.47 17.64
C ARG A 288 4.25 -7.10 18.84
N HIS A 289 5.53 -6.76 19.06
CA HIS A 289 6.31 -7.30 20.17
C HIS A 289 5.74 -6.87 21.53
N ILE A 290 5.38 -5.60 21.70
CA ILE A 290 4.92 -5.03 22.98
C ILE A 290 3.51 -5.47 23.31
N THR A 291 2.60 -5.52 22.33
CA THR A 291 1.18 -5.84 22.56
C THR A 291 0.89 -7.34 22.42
N GLY A 292 1.74 -8.08 21.71
CA GLY A 292 1.43 -9.46 21.30
C GLY A 292 0.29 -9.56 20.29
N LYS A 293 -0.25 -8.41 19.79
CA LYS A 293 -1.40 -8.38 18.90
C LYS A 293 -0.97 -8.22 17.43
N PRO A 294 -1.67 -8.88 16.48
CA PRO A 294 -1.33 -8.80 15.08
C PRO A 294 -1.61 -7.41 14.50
N ILE A 295 -0.73 -6.96 13.61
CA ILE A 295 -1.08 -5.87 12.69
C ILE A 295 -1.95 -6.49 11.60
N LYS A 296 -3.19 -6.02 11.46
CA LYS A 296 -4.14 -6.55 10.46
C LYS A 296 -4.11 -5.75 9.16
N PHE A 297 -3.96 -4.43 9.26
CA PHE A 297 -3.98 -3.53 8.11
C PHE A 297 -2.93 -2.42 8.18
N LEU A 298 -2.54 -1.94 6.99
CA LEU A 298 -1.75 -0.74 6.76
C LEU A 298 -2.60 0.32 6.05
N GLY A 299 -2.62 1.54 6.57
CA GLY A 299 -3.18 2.71 5.89
C GLY A 299 -2.09 3.39 5.07
N VAL A 300 -2.15 3.21 3.76
CA VAL A 300 -1.09 3.59 2.79
C VAL A 300 -1.42 4.86 2.01
N GLY A 301 -2.18 5.77 2.58
CA GLY A 301 -2.57 7.03 1.95
C GLY A 301 -3.91 7.56 2.46
N GLU A 302 -4.36 8.70 1.97
CA GLU A 302 -5.59 9.37 2.45
C GLU A 302 -6.87 8.81 1.83
N LYS A 303 -6.80 8.26 0.61
CA LYS A 303 -7.96 7.78 -0.13
C LYS A 303 -8.64 6.59 0.53
N THR A 304 -9.92 6.42 0.29
CA THR A 304 -10.74 5.32 0.85
C THR A 304 -10.33 3.92 0.38
N ASP A 305 -9.59 3.80 -0.72
CA ASP A 305 -9.01 2.55 -1.24
C ASP A 305 -7.61 2.24 -0.69
N ALA A 306 -7.01 3.18 0.08
CA ALA A 306 -5.66 3.08 0.60
C ALA A 306 -5.63 2.32 1.95
N LEU A 307 -6.13 1.09 1.98
CA LEU A 307 -6.05 0.15 3.10
C LEU A 307 -5.59 -1.20 2.57
N GLU A 308 -4.43 -1.66 3.03
CA GLU A 308 -3.84 -2.94 2.61
C GLU A 308 -3.80 -3.92 3.79
N PRO A 309 -4.10 -5.22 3.59
CA PRO A 309 -3.82 -6.24 4.59
C PRO A 309 -2.31 -6.30 4.89
N PHE A 310 -1.97 -6.49 6.16
CA PHE A 310 -0.58 -6.59 6.57
C PHE A 310 -0.03 -7.99 6.31
N HIS A 311 0.99 -8.09 5.47
CA HIS A 311 1.68 -9.33 5.15
C HIS A 311 3.13 -9.28 5.64
N PRO A 312 3.47 -9.92 6.77
CA PRO A 312 4.83 -9.87 7.35
C PRO A 312 5.94 -10.28 6.38
N ASP A 313 5.71 -11.32 5.60
CA ASP A 313 6.63 -11.84 4.58
C ASP A 313 6.95 -10.82 3.48
N ARG A 314 5.94 -10.08 3.04
CA ARG A 314 6.08 -9.02 2.03
C ARG A 314 6.81 -7.82 2.60
N VAL A 315 6.45 -7.41 3.83
CA VAL A 315 7.11 -6.30 4.52
C VAL A 315 8.58 -6.62 4.79
N ALA A 316 8.90 -7.82 5.28
CA ALA A 316 10.27 -8.27 5.47
C ALA A 316 11.06 -8.28 4.16
N SER A 317 10.46 -8.74 3.06
CA SER A 317 11.07 -8.72 1.73
C SER A 317 11.36 -7.29 1.24
N ARG A 318 10.43 -6.34 1.48
CA ARG A 318 10.63 -4.91 1.17
C ARG A 318 11.77 -4.30 2.00
N ILE A 319 11.79 -4.53 3.31
CA ILE A 319 12.85 -4.08 4.21
C ILE A 319 14.23 -4.54 3.73
N LEU A 320 14.33 -5.74 3.19
CA LEU A 320 15.56 -6.31 2.66
C LEU A 320 15.83 -5.98 1.19
N GLY A 321 15.04 -5.09 0.57
CA GLY A 321 15.20 -4.69 -0.83
C GLY A 321 14.99 -5.80 -1.85
N MET A 322 14.31 -6.89 -1.44
CA MET A 322 14.04 -8.04 -2.30
C MET A 322 12.83 -7.83 -3.23
N GLY A 323 12.15 -6.70 -3.09
CA GLY A 323 10.92 -6.38 -3.82
C GLY A 323 9.69 -7.12 -3.30
N ASP A 324 8.54 -6.78 -3.84
CA ASP A 324 7.25 -7.39 -3.50
C ASP A 324 6.52 -7.84 -4.77
N MET A 325 6.98 -8.93 -5.33
CA MET A 325 6.39 -9.50 -6.55
C MET A 325 4.96 -10.00 -6.36
N LEU A 326 4.61 -10.48 -5.16
CA LEU A 326 3.27 -11.00 -4.88
C LEU A 326 2.24 -9.88 -4.82
N SER A 327 2.55 -8.79 -4.12
CA SER A 327 1.67 -7.61 -4.11
C SER A 327 1.50 -7.01 -5.51
N LEU A 328 2.55 -7.01 -6.34
CA LEU A 328 2.45 -6.57 -7.72
C LEU A 328 1.50 -7.46 -8.53
N ILE A 329 1.62 -8.77 -8.39
CA ILE A 329 0.74 -9.72 -9.09
C ILE A 329 -0.72 -9.53 -8.66
N GLU A 330 -0.99 -9.45 -7.36
CA GLU A 330 -2.35 -9.24 -6.83
C GLU A 330 -2.95 -7.90 -7.26
N GLU A 331 -2.15 -6.84 -7.27
CA GLU A 331 -2.62 -5.52 -7.74
C GLU A 331 -2.92 -5.55 -9.24
N VAL A 332 -2.06 -6.18 -10.04
CA VAL A 332 -2.31 -6.41 -11.46
C VAL A 332 -3.60 -7.21 -11.65
N GLU A 333 -3.76 -8.32 -10.92
CA GLU A 333 -4.97 -9.15 -11.02
C GLU A 333 -6.26 -8.42 -10.57
N SER A 334 -6.15 -7.56 -9.55
CA SER A 334 -7.31 -6.80 -9.03
C SER A 334 -7.70 -5.61 -9.91
N LYS A 335 -6.73 -4.96 -10.54
CA LYS A 335 -6.95 -3.76 -11.36
C LYS A 335 -7.09 -4.06 -12.86
N VAL A 336 -6.71 -5.25 -13.30
CA VAL A 336 -6.94 -5.68 -14.69
C VAL A 336 -8.41 -6.01 -14.87
N ASP A 337 -9.07 -5.24 -15.74
CA ASP A 337 -10.42 -5.55 -16.22
C ASP A 337 -10.37 -6.85 -17.03
N LYS A 338 -10.72 -7.96 -16.36
CA LYS A 338 -10.68 -9.30 -16.95
C LYS A 338 -11.51 -9.39 -18.23
N ASP A 339 -12.61 -8.65 -18.31
CA ASP A 339 -13.48 -8.64 -19.49
C ASP A 339 -12.80 -7.96 -20.69
N LYS A 340 -12.10 -6.85 -20.46
CA LYS A 340 -11.33 -6.18 -21.51
C LYS A 340 -10.13 -7.00 -21.95
N ALA A 341 -9.41 -7.62 -21.00
CA ALA A 341 -8.29 -8.50 -21.31
C ALA A 341 -8.76 -9.73 -22.12
N GLN A 342 -9.91 -10.31 -21.80
CA GLN A 342 -10.49 -11.45 -22.51
C GLN A 342 -11.01 -11.06 -23.90
N LYS A 343 -11.62 -9.87 -24.04
CA LYS A 343 -12.02 -9.29 -25.34
C LYS A 343 -10.82 -9.09 -26.25
N LEU A 344 -9.72 -8.52 -25.75
CA LEU A 344 -8.50 -8.32 -26.49
C LEU A 344 -7.88 -9.67 -26.91
N ALA A 345 -7.82 -10.64 -25.99
CA ALA A 345 -7.32 -11.97 -26.30
C ALA A 345 -8.17 -12.68 -27.39
N THR A 346 -9.49 -12.53 -27.33
CA THR A 346 -10.44 -13.09 -28.30
C THR A 346 -10.28 -12.39 -29.66
N LYS A 347 -10.16 -11.06 -29.68
CA LYS A 347 -9.91 -10.24 -30.88
C LYS A 347 -8.60 -10.65 -31.56
N LEU A 348 -7.55 -10.85 -30.77
CA LEU A 348 -6.26 -11.33 -31.26
C LEU A 348 -6.33 -12.79 -31.80
N LYS A 349 -7.08 -13.69 -31.15
CA LYS A 349 -7.30 -15.07 -31.63
C LYS A 349 -8.07 -15.09 -32.94
N LYS A 350 -9.09 -14.25 -33.12
CA LYS A 350 -9.88 -14.12 -34.35
C LYS A 350 -9.09 -13.49 -35.52
N GLY A 351 -7.88 -13.02 -35.29
CA GLY A 351 -7.06 -12.43 -36.36
C GLY A 351 -7.31 -10.95 -36.58
N GLU A 352 -8.21 -10.34 -35.82
CA GLU A 352 -8.43 -8.91 -35.81
C GLU A 352 -7.16 -8.21 -35.27
N GLY A 353 -6.66 -7.23 -36.00
CA GLY A 353 -5.40 -6.57 -35.66
C GLY A 353 -5.55 -5.68 -34.42
N PHE A 354 -4.45 -5.51 -33.67
CA PHE A 354 -4.36 -4.52 -32.59
C PHE A 354 -4.45 -3.11 -33.19
N ASP A 355 -5.42 -2.31 -32.73
CA ASP A 355 -5.71 -0.96 -33.21
C ASP A 355 -5.40 0.15 -32.16
N LEU A 356 -5.56 1.42 -32.54
CA LEU A 356 -5.31 2.54 -31.62
C LEU A 356 -6.35 2.67 -30.50
N THR A 357 -7.52 2.06 -30.64
CA THR A 357 -8.51 1.98 -29.54
C THR A 357 -8.01 1.03 -28.47
N ASP A 358 -7.53 -0.15 -28.87
CA ASP A 358 -6.92 -1.12 -27.96
C ASP A 358 -5.69 -0.53 -27.26
N PHE A 359 -4.89 0.27 -28.00
CA PHE A 359 -3.74 0.96 -27.43
C PHE A 359 -4.11 1.98 -26.39
N ARG A 360 -5.17 2.78 -26.63
CA ARG A 360 -5.70 3.73 -25.66
C ARG A 360 -6.19 3.01 -24.39
N GLU A 361 -6.94 1.92 -24.54
CA GLU A 361 -7.45 1.15 -23.40
C GLU A 361 -6.29 0.58 -22.57
N GLN A 362 -5.19 0.12 -23.20
CA GLN A 362 -4.00 -0.29 -22.47
C GLN A 362 -3.31 0.85 -21.73
N LEU A 363 -3.22 2.05 -22.33
CA LEU A 363 -2.68 3.23 -21.65
C LEU A 363 -3.52 3.61 -20.43
N GLN A 364 -4.85 3.53 -20.54
CA GLN A 364 -5.76 3.80 -19.43
C GLN A 364 -5.63 2.77 -18.31
N GLN A 365 -5.54 1.47 -18.65
CA GLN A 365 -5.29 0.42 -17.67
C GLN A 365 -3.97 0.63 -16.94
N MET A 366 -2.90 0.97 -17.67
CA MET A 366 -1.59 1.26 -17.09
C MET A 366 -1.62 2.47 -16.14
N ASN A 367 -2.37 3.53 -16.49
CA ASN A 367 -2.59 4.68 -15.61
C ASN A 367 -3.36 4.30 -14.34
N ASN A 368 -4.39 3.48 -14.45
CA ASN A 368 -5.19 3.00 -13.31
C ASN A 368 -4.39 2.11 -12.37
N MET A 369 -3.33 1.45 -12.88
CA MET A 369 -2.40 0.62 -12.10
C MET A 369 -1.26 1.42 -11.42
N GLY A 370 -1.36 2.75 -11.39
CA GLY A 370 -0.33 3.61 -10.78
C GLY A 370 0.75 4.09 -11.76
N GLY A 371 0.55 3.88 -13.06
CA GLY A 371 1.51 4.23 -14.10
C GLY A 371 2.71 3.29 -14.15
N MET A 372 3.66 3.59 -15.03
CA MET A 372 4.88 2.78 -15.19
C MET A 372 5.76 2.83 -13.94
N MET A 373 5.72 3.94 -13.18
CA MET A 373 6.49 4.10 -11.95
C MET A 373 6.00 3.16 -10.85
N GLY A 374 4.69 3.06 -10.62
CA GLY A 374 4.11 2.17 -9.61
C GLY A 374 4.37 0.68 -9.88
N MET A 375 4.58 0.30 -11.15
CA MET A 375 5.02 -1.05 -11.52
C MET A 375 6.52 -1.25 -11.31
N LEU A 376 7.35 -0.26 -11.67
CA LEU A 376 8.79 -0.34 -11.51
C LEU A 376 9.21 -0.41 -10.05
N GLU A 377 8.59 0.38 -9.18
CA GLU A 377 8.91 0.43 -7.75
C GLU A 377 8.75 -0.92 -7.03
N LYS A 378 7.91 -1.80 -7.54
CA LYS A 378 7.66 -3.13 -6.95
C LYS A 378 8.58 -4.22 -7.49
N LEU A 379 9.37 -3.92 -8.52
CA LEU A 379 10.32 -4.88 -9.08
C LEU A 379 11.62 -4.93 -8.24
N PRO A 380 12.17 -6.14 -7.99
CA PRO A 380 13.44 -6.27 -7.28
C PRO A 380 14.57 -5.61 -8.07
N GLY A 381 15.39 -4.81 -7.39
CA GLY A 381 16.60 -4.19 -7.98
C GLY A 381 16.39 -2.82 -8.62
N VAL A 382 15.18 -2.26 -8.63
CA VAL A 382 14.91 -0.93 -9.22
C VAL A 382 15.63 0.21 -8.48
N GLY A 383 15.87 0.07 -7.17
CA GLY A 383 16.69 1.02 -6.39
C GLY A 383 18.15 1.13 -6.86
N GLN A 384 18.60 0.29 -7.80
CA GLN A 384 19.94 0.35 -8.39
C GLN A 384 19.96 1.05 -9.77
N LEU A 385 18.79 1.49 -10.27
CA LEU A 385 18.73 2.23 -11.53
C LEU A 385 19.23 3.66 -11.36
N PRO A 386 19.98 4.21 -12.34
CA PRO A 386 20.41 5.60 -12.30
C PRO A 386 19.22 6.56 -12.17
N PRO A 387 19.33 7.66 -11.41
CA PRO A 387 18.25 8.65 -11.25
C PRO A 387 17.72 9.20 -12.59
N GLU A 388 18.58 9.29 -13.60
CA GLU A 388 18.22 9.74 -14.94
C GLU A 388 17.26 8.78 -15.66
N ALA A 389 17.39 7.48 -15.43
CA ALA A 389 16.48 6.47 -15.98
C ALA A 389 15.11 6.51 -15.30
N LEU A 390 15.07 6.78 -14.01
CA LEU A 390 13.84 6.96 -13.23
C LEU A 390 13.11 8.25 -13.61
N ALA A 391 13.83 9.34 -13.85
CA ALA A 391 13.26 10.62 -14.27
C ALA A 391 12.55 10.55 -15.63
N GLN A 392 13.03 9.70 -16.56
CA GLN A 392 12.38 9.51 -17.86
C GLN A 392 11.06 8.74 -17.78
N VAL A 393 10.81 8.01 -16.71
CA VAL A 393 9.59 7.22 -16.47
C VAL A 393 8.53 8.01 -15.72
N GLN A 394 8.92 9.10 -15.06
CA GLN A 394 8.03 9.95 -14.21
C GLN A 394 7.04 10.82 -14.98
N ASP A 395 7.07 10.86 -16.32
CA ASP A 395 6.23 11.80 -17.08
C ASP A 395 4.79 11.28 -17.30
N ASP A 396 3.96 11.34 -16.25
CA ASP A 396 2.50 11.15 -16.31
C ASP A 396 1.82 12.06 -17.36
N LYS A 397 2.46 13.19 -17.72
CA LYS A 397 1.99 14.11 -18.76
C LYS A 397 2.09 13.47 -20.14
N MET A 398 3.09 12.61 -20.35
CA MET A 398 3.30 11.94 -21.64
C MET A 398 2.15 10.98 -21.96
N THR A 399 1.71 10.18 -21.00
CA THR A 399 0.59 9.23 -21.18
C THR A 399 -0.73 9.95 -21.44
N LYS A 400 -1.00 11.03 -20.69
CA LYS A 400 -2.20 11.88 -20.90
C LYS A 400 -2.20 12.55 -22.26
N ARG A 401 -1.02 12.99 -22.76
CA ARG A 401 -0.88 13.54 -24.12
C ARG A 401 -1.14 12.50 -25.19
N MET A 402 -0.60 11.28 -25.04
CA MET A 402 -0.88 10.18 -25.96
C MET A 402 -2.39 9.87 -26.03
N GLU A 403 -3.06 9.83 -24.90
CA GLU A 403 -4.51 9.62 -24.84
C GLU A 403 -5.28 10.74 -25.51
N ALA A 404 -4.91 12.01 -25.31
CA ALA A 404 -5.52 13.17 -25.96
C ALA A 404 -5.36 13.09 -27.50
N ILE A 405 -4.19 12.69 -27.98
CA ILE A 405 -3.93 12.50 -29.42
C ILE A 405 -4.87 11.43 -29.99
N ILE A 406 -5.02 10.28 -29.31
CA ILE A 406 -5.89 9.20 -29.79
C ILE A 406 -7.37 9.62 -29.73
N ASN A 407 -7.78 10.37 -28.68
CA ASN A 407 -9.13 10.87 -28.55
C ASN A 407 -9.49 11.87 -29.65
N SER A 408 -8.54 12.63 -30.18
CA SER A 408 -8.71 13.55 -31.32
C SER A 408 -8.83 12.85 -32.69
N MET A 409 -8.63 11.54 -32.74
CA MET A 409 -8.79 10.75 -33.96
C MET A 409 -10.23 10.27 -34.13
N THR A 410 -10.69 10.19 -35.37
CA THR A 410 -11.99 9.56 -35.70
C THR A 410 -11.93 8.04 -35.49
N PRO A 411 -13.08 7.33 -35.32
CA PRO A 411 -13.10 5.87 -35.20
C PRO A 411 -12.42 5.16 -36.36
N LYS A 412 -12.59 5.68 -37.59
CA LYS A 412 -11.91 5.13 -38.79
C LYS A 412 -10.39 5.29 -38.74
N GLU A 413 -9.89 6.39 -38.21
CA GLU A 413 -8.45 6.66 -38.06
C GLU A 413 -7.84 5.78 -36.97
N ARG A 414 -8.57 5.50 -35.90
CA ARG A 414 -8.12 4.57 -34.83
C ARG A 414 -8.04 3.14 -35.33
N ALA A 415 -9.04 2.70 -36.13
CA ALA A 415 -9.06 1.37 -36.71
C ALA A 415 -8.02 1.17 -37.83
N ARG A 416 -7.74 2.23 -38.62
CA ARG A 416 -6.83 2.20 -39.77
C ARG A 416 -5.82 3.36 -39.71
N PRO A 417 -4.77 3.25 -38.91
CA PRO A 417 -3.75 4.32 -38.76
C PRO A 417 -3.05 4.71 -40.09
N ASP A 418 -3.02 3.82 -41.05
CA ASP A 418 -2.39 4.05 -42.36
C ASP A 418 -3.00 5.22 -43.14
N ILE A 419 -4.26 5.59 -42.86
CA ILE A 419 -4.94 6.72 -43.50
C ILE A 419 -4.53 8.06 -42.91
N ILE A 420 -3.78 8.10 -41.79
CA ILE A 420 -3.38 9.33 -41.10
C ILE A 420 -2.19 9.96 -41.84
N LYS A 421 -2.48 10.75 -42.88
CA LYS A 421 -1.50 11.52 -43.66
C LYS A 421 -1.46 12.99 -43.20
N GLY A 422 -0.66 13.81 -43.86
CA GLY A 422 -0.28 15.15 -43.46
C GLY A 422 -1.41 16.06 -42.96
N SER A 423 -2.50 16.21 -43.71
CA SER A 423 -3.67 17.06 -43.27
C SER A 423 -4.38 16.52 -42.03
N ARG A 424 -4.52 15.18 -41.94
CA ARG A 424 -5.12 14.54 -40.76
C ARG A 424 -4.23 14.69 -39.53
N LYS A 425 -2.90 14.57 -39.68
CA LYS A 425 -1.94 14.81 -38.59
C LYS A 425 -2.04 16.24 -38.04
N LYS A 426 -2.17 17.25 -38.95
CA LYS A 426 -2.37 18.64 -38.56
C LYS A 426 -3.66 18.82 -37.73
N ARG A 427 -4.78 18.25 -38.18
CA ARG A 427 -6.07 18.32 -37.49
C ARG A 427 -6.01 17.62 -36.12
N ILE A 428 -5.44 16.41 -36.05
CA ILE A 428 -5.30 15.63 -34.83
C ILE A 428 -4.42 16.39 -33.82
N ALA A 429 -3.29 16.95 -34.26
CA ALA A 429 -2.39 17.73 -33.43
C ALA A 429 -3.11 18.97 -32.84
N ALA A 430 -3.83 19.73 -33.68
CA ALA A 430 -4.61 20.88 -33.23
C ALA A 430 -5.70 20.49 -32.22
N GLY A 431 -6.45 19.41 -32.49
CA GLY A 431 -7.50 18.93 -31.58
C GLY A 431 -6.99 18.38 -30.24
N ALA A 432 -5.76 17.90 -30.21
CA ALA A 432 -5.12 17.38 -28.99
C ALA A 432 -4.29 18.44 -28.26
N GLY A 433 -4.16 19.66 -28.75
CA GLY A 433 -3.29 20.68 -28.18
C GLY A 433 -1.80 20.30 -28.19
N THR A 434 -1.36 19.53 -29.23
CA THR A 434 -0.02 19.00 -29.33
C THR A 434 0.64 19.31 -30.67
N THR A 435 1.88 18.88 -30.89
CA THR A 435 2.59 19.07 -32.13
C THR A 435 2.44 17.89 -33.08
N ILE A 436 2.66 18.13 -34.40
CA ILE A 436 2.69 17.05 -35.41
C ILE A 436 3.80 16.04 -35.08
N GLN A 437 4.88 16.49 -34.46
CA GLN A 437 5.99 15.63 -34.05
C GLN A 437 5.55 14.62 -32.99
N GLU A 438 4.74 15.03 -32.01
CA GLU A 438 4.18 14.15 -30.97
C GLU A 438 3.21 13.12 -31.59
N VAL A 439 2.37 13.54 -32.54
CA VAL A 439 1.51 12.61 -33.31
C VAL A 439 2.35 11.56 -34.05
N ASN A 440 3.44 11.97 -34.70
CA ASN A 440 4.36 11.04 -35.40
C ASN A 440 5.05 10.08 -34.42
N LYS A 441 5.46 10.57 -33.24
CA LYS A 441 6.09 9.77 -32.19
C LYS A 441 5.12 8.68 -31.70
N LEU A 442 3.87 9.03 -31.43
CA LEU A 442 2.81 8.09 -31.03
C LEU A 442 2.58 7.02 -32.12
N LEU A 443 2.40 7.41 -33.36
CA LEU A 443 2.19 6.46 -34.48
C LEU A 443 3.38 5.51 -34.66
N LYS A 444 4.61 5.98 -34.45
CA LYS A 444 5.83 5.15 -34.49
C LYS A 444 5.85 4.14 -33.35
N GLN A 445 5.54 4.56 -32.14
CA GLN A 445 5.45 3.68 -30.96
C GLN A 445 4.36 2.63 -31.13
N PHE A 446 3.17 3.02 -31.60
CA PHE A 446 2.08 2.11 -31.91
C PHE A 446 2.51 1.05 -32.94
N THR A 447 3.18 1.46 -34.05
CA THR A 447 3.66 0.53 -35.06
C THR A 447 4.69 -0.46 -34.49
N GLN A 448 5.57 -0.02 -33.61
CA GLN A 448 6.54 -0.89 -32.93
C GLN A 448 5.84 -1.94 -32.06
N MET A 449 4.85 -1.51 -31.27
CA MET A 449 4.07 -2.40 -30.42
C MET A 449 3.26 -3.41 -31.26
N GLN A 450 2.64 -2.97 -32.34
CA GLN A 450 1.92 -3.84 -33.25
C GLN A 450 2.82 -4.93 -33.87
N LYS A 451 4.07 -4.57 -34.24
CA LYS A 451 5.08 -5.54 -34.72
C LYS A 451 5.49 -6.52 -33.61
N MET A 452 5.63 -6.07 -32.37
CA MET A 452 5.95 -6.92 -31.22
C MET A 452 4.84 -7.93 -30.96
N MET A 453 3.59 -7.48 -30.96
CA MET A 453 2.42 -8.36 -30.77
C MET A 453 2.25 -9.39 -31.89
N LYS A 454 2.53 -9.02 -33.14
CA LYS A 454 2.58 -9.97 -34.27
C LYS A 454 3.66 -11.05 -34.08
N LYS A 455 4.84 -10.69 -33.57
CA LYS A 455 5.92 -11.64 -33.27
C LYS A 455 5.55 -12.60 -32.14
N MET A 456 4.78 -12.14 -31.14
CA MET A 456 4.29 -13.00 -30.05
C MET A 456 3.30 -14.07 -30.53
N LYS A 457 2.51 -13.79 -31.55
CA LYS A 457 1.55 -14.73 -32.17
C LYS A 457 2.24 -15.93 -32.86
N GLY A 458 3.48 -15.79 -33.31
CA GLY A 458 4.24 -16.81 -34.09
C GLY A 458 5.17 -17.69 -33.24
N GLY A 459 4.86 -18.02 -31.99
CA GLY A 459 5.74 -18.90 -31.18
C GLY A 459 6.93 -18.18 -30.53
N GLY A 460 7.06 -16.86 -30.73
CA GLY A 460 8.14 -16.03 -30.19
C GLY A 460 8.15 -15.94 -28.67
N MET A 461 7.02 -16.22 -28.00
CA MET A 461 6.91 -16.22 -26.54
C MET A 461 7.82 -17.29 -25.90
N LYS A 462 7.88 -18.52 -26.48
CA LYS A 462 8.81 -19.56 -25.99
C LYS A 462 10.28 -19.17 -26.18
N LYS A 463 10.61 -18.45 -27.25
CA LYS A 463 11.98 -18.00 -27.54
C LYS A 463 12.39 -16.80 -26.69
N MET A 464 11.44 -15.90 -26.38
CA MET A 464 11.64 -14.74 -25.51
C MET A 464 11.76 -15.16 -24.03
N MET A 465 10.93 -16.09 -23.56
CA MET A 465 11.06 -16.70 -22.22
C MET A 465 12.40 -17.45 -22.07
N ARG A 466 12.88 -18.12 -23.13
CA ARG A 466 14.17 -18.82 -23.07
C ARG A 466 15.36 -17.85 -23.05
N ASN A 467 15.25 -16.68 -23.67
CA ASN A 467 16.27 -15.64 -23.61
C ASN A 467 16.22 -14.82 -22.33
N MET A 468 15.03 -14.58 -21.74
CA MET A 468 14.89 -13.97 -20.41
C MET A 468 15.31 -14.93 -19.29
N GLY A 469 15.17 -16.24 -19.48
CA GLY A 469 15.68 -17.25 -18.55
C GLY A 469 17.21 -17.23 -18.34
N GLY A 470 17.95 -16.63 -19.29
CA GLY A 470 19.40 -16.39 -19.15
C GLY A 470 19.76 -15.12 -18.36
N MET A 471 18.79 -14.25 -18.07
CA MET A 471 18.96 -13.04 -17.26
C MET A 471 18.39 -13.19 -15.84
N MET A 472 17.76 -14.31 -15.53
CA MET A 472 17.25 -14.60 -14.18
C MET A 472 18.33 -15.21 -13.29
N PRO A 473 18.34 -14.88 -11.98
CA PRO A 473 19.20 -15.55 -11.01
C PRO A 473 18.94 -17.07 -11.00
N PRO A 474 19.95 -17.91 -10.82
CA PRO A 474 19.77 -19.35 -10.82
C PRO A 474 18.92 -19.79 -9.61
N GLY A 475 17.76 -20.38 -9.87
CA GLY A 475 16.87 -20.93 -8.84
C GLY A 475 15.36 -20.76 -9.05
N MET A 476 14.89 -19.88 -9.93
CA MET A 476 13.46 -19.73 -10.20
C MET A 476 13.00 -20.63 -11.37
N LYS A 477 12.19 -21.63 -11.06
CA LYS A 477 11.42 -22.40 -12.07
C LYS A 477 9.98 -21.88 -12.07
N PHE A 478 9.48 -21.54 -13.24
CA PHE A 478 8.04 -21.27 -13.42
C PHE A 478 7.22 -22.55 -13.14
N PRO A 479 6.07 -22.45 -12.50
CA PRO A 479 5.14 -23.55 -12.46
C PRO A 479 4.67 -23.89 -13.89
N ARG A 480 4.60 -25.20 -14.17
CA ARG A 480 4.13 -25.74 -15.46
C ARG A 480 2.62 -25.56 -15.66
#